data_d2c7753cf84e9e39180e69ab6ef5e511
#
_entry.id   d2c7753cf84e9e39180e69ab6ef5e511
#
_cell.length_a   1.000
_cell.length_b   1.000
_cell.length_c   1.000
_cell.angle_alpha   90.00
_cell.angle_beta   90.00
_cell.angle_gamma   90.00
#
_symmetry.space_group_name_H-M   'P 1'
#
loop_
_entity.id
_entity.type
_entity.pdbx_description
1 polymer ?
#
loop_
_entity_poly.entity_id
_entity_poly.type
_entity_poly.pdbx_seq_one_letter_code
_entity_poly.pdbx_strand_id
1 'polypeptide(L)'
;IYTELHPKVAEITKLSNRDLQKGKGFHTVFNSFCDWCGDDFVFLVWGTEDLRILRKNMDLHNIDTSFMPPCFNLQNIFVDQVTHDTKQYALANALAIVGEVPFDSHDALNDARSTALLCTHLDLIRGLNEYKETVENRNGIVESYEFEEPYADIGDALSDDYVVSFECPHCGEIVWGENWIRKTGTNLLSLSQCSDGQEYLISLKFRPIAENKVVVKRLVYALTDELRTDYQQC
;
A
#
# COMPACT_ATOMS: atom_id res chain seq x y z
N ILE A 1 20.41 9.21 2.53
CA ILE A 1 19.53 10.22 1.93
C ILE A 1 20.10 10.52 0.56
N TYR A 2 19.32 10.30 -0.48
CA TYR A 2 19.74 10.58 -1.85
C TYR A 2 19.83 12.10 -2.04
N THR A 3 20.95 12.58 -2.56
CA THR A 3 21.18 14.00 -2.82
C THR A 3 20.67 14.45 -4.19
N GLU A 4 20.29 13.48 -5.03
CA GLU A 4 19.84 13.73 -6.40
C GLU A 4 18.58 12.89 -6.69
N LEU A 5 17.67 13.47 -7.46
CA LEU A 5 16.50 12.77 -7.99
C LEU A 5 16.93 11.77 -9.07
N HIS A 6 16.39 10.56 -8.99
CA HIS A 6 16.52 9.62 -10.11
C HIS A 6 15.87 10.22 -11.37
N PRO A 7 16.48 10.13 -12.56
CA PRO A 7 15.96 10.76 -13.78
C PRO A 7 14.50 10.41 -14.09
N LYS A 8 14.11 9.15 -13.92
CA LYS A 8 12.73 8.68 -14.14
C LYS A 8 11.74 9.34 -13.15
N VAL A 9 12.15 9.55 -11.89
CA VAL A 9 11.31 10.24 -10.89
C VAL A 9 11.17 11.71 -11.25
N ALA A 10 12.27 12.37 -11.67
CA ALA A 10 12.23 13.76 -12.14
C ALA A 10 11.30 13.92 -13.35
N GLU A 11 11.31 12.97 -14.30
CA GLU A 11 10.43 12.98 -15.46
C GLU A 11 8.95 12.87 -15.06
N ILE A 12 8.62 11.94 -14.15
CA ILE A 12 7.25 11.69 -13.72
C ILE A 12 6.71 12.85 -12.87
N THR A 13 7.47 13.29 -11.87
CA THR A 13 7.04 14.32 -10.92
C THR A 13 7.24 15.74 -11.42
N LYS A 14 8.01 15.92 -12.49
CA LYS A 14 8.43 17.22 -13.04
C LYS A 14 9.22 18.07 -12.03
N LEU A 15 9.72 17.46 -10.95
CA LEU A 15 10.57 18.11 -9.96
C LEU A 15 12.04 18.08 -10.41
N SER A 16 12.78 19.10 -10.02
CA SER A 16 14.23 19.20 -10.22
C SER A 16 14.98 19.13 -8.88
N ASN A 17 16.29 18.82 -8.92
CA ASN A 17 17.15 18.88 -7.74
C ASN A 17 17.13 20.28 -7.09
N ARG A 18 16.92 21.35 -7.87
CA ARG A 18 16.78 22.70 -7.35
C ARG A 18 15.51 22.89 -6.53
N ASP A 19 14.42 22.20 -6.90
CA ASP A 19 13.16 22.26 -6.15
C ASP A 19 13.29 21.51 -4.84
N LEU A 20 13.98 20.36 -4.82
CA LEU A 20 14.30 19.64 -3.58
C LEU A 20 15.10 20.48 -2.60
N GLN A 21 16.09 21.27 -3.09
CA GLN A 21 16.90 22.14 -2.24
C GLN A 21 16.10 23.28 -1.58
N LYS A 22 14.95 23.66 -2.14
CA LYS A 22 14.05 24.66 -1.56
C LYS A 22 13.06 24.05 -0.57
N GLY A 23 12.96 22.74 -0.52
CA GLY A 23 12.06 22.01 0.38
C GLY A 23 12.39 22.29 1.85
N LYS A 24 11.35 22.28 2.69
CA LYS A 24 11.53 22.32 4.15
C LYS A 24 11.95 20.95 4.65
N GLY A 25 12.65 20.87 5.77
CA GLY A 25 12.99 19.61 6.41
C GLY A 25 11.75 18.83 6.83
N PHE A 26 11.85 17.48 6.80
CA PHE A 26 10.73 16.58 7.07
C PHE A 26 10.05 16.85 8.40
N HIS A 27 10.79 17.02 9.50
CA HIS A 27 10.23 17.35 10.82
C HIS A 27 9.31 18.60 10.80
N THR A 28 9.74 19.67 10.10
CA THR A 28 8.96 20.90 10.02
C THR A 28 7.64 20.68 9.28
N VAL A 29 7.69 19.92 8.17
CA VAL A 29 6.51 19.65 7.36
C VAL A 29 5.59 18.69 8.10
N PHE A 30 6.15 17.65 8.72
CA PHE A 30 5.39 16.64 9.48
C PHE A 30 4.65 17.27 10.67
N ASN A 31 5.31 18.11 11.46
CA ASN A 31 4.65 18.81 12.57
C ASN A 31 3.48 19.69 12.09
N SER A 32 3.70 20.44 10.99
CA SER A 32 2.62 21.25 10.40
C SER A 32 1.47 20.39 9.87
N PHE A 33 1.76 19.19 9.39
CA PHE A 33 0.77 18.22 8.95
C PHE A 33 -0.03 17.66 10.13
N CYS A 34 0.63 17.29 11.25
CA CYS A 34 -0.03 16.86 12.47
C CYS A 34 -0.95 17.94 13.03
N ASP A 35 -0.46 19.18 13.12
CA ASP A 35 -1.26 20.32 13.57
C ASP A 35 -2.51 20.54 12.69
N TRP A 36 -2.37 20.33 11.38
CA TRP A 36 -3.48 20.44 10.43
C TRP A 36 -4.49 19.30 10.56
N CYS A 37 -4.04 18.05 10.80
CA CYS A 37 -4.91 16.90 10.98
C CYS A 37 -5.74 16.97 12.28
N GLY A 38 -5.17 17.51 13.36
CA GLY A 38 -5.78 17.48 14.68
C GLY A 38 -5.72 16.10 15.33
N ASP A 39 -6.65 15.82 16.25
CA ASP A 39 -6.59 14.62 17.10
C ASP A 39 -7.61 13.53 16.71
N ASP A 40 -8.60 13.85 15.87
CA ASP A 40 -9.68 12.92 15.49
C ASP A 40 -9.83 12.86 13.97
N PHE A 41 -9.11 11.93 13.37
CA PHE A 41 -9.14 11.74 11.92
C PHE A 41 -8.79 10.29 11.53
N VAL A 42 -9.04 9.95 10.28
CA VAL A 42 -8.64 8.70 9.64
C VAL A 42 -7.92 9.01 8.34
N PHE A 43 -7.03 8.12 7.91
CA PHE A 43 -6.47 8.21 6.57
C PHE A 43 -7.33 7.44 5.57
N LEU A 44 -7.66 8.10 4.47
CA LEU A 44 -8.19 7.48 3.26
C LEU A 44 -7.13 7.58 2.17
N VAL A 45 -6.64 6.44 1.71
CA VAL A 45 -5.57 6.38 0.70
C VAL A 45 -6.02 5.60 -0.53
N TRP A 46 -5.45 5.92 -1.68
CA TRP A 46 -5.67 5.14 -2.90
C TRP A 46 -4.55 4.10 -3.08
N GLY A 47 -4.75 2.91 -2.53
CA GLY A 47 -3.70 1.91 -2.36
C GLY A 47 -3.04 2.01 -0.98
N THR A 48 -1.89 1.35 -0.79
CA THR A 48 -1.21 1.25 0.52
C THR A 48 0.14 1.95 0.57
N GLU A 49 0.64 2.44 -0.57
CA GLU A 49 2.01 2.96 -0.69
C GLU A 49 2.27 4.26 0.07
N ASP A 50 1.30 5.18 0.06
CA ASP A 50 1.51 6.51 0.66
C ASP A 50 1.82 6.43 2.15
N LEU A 51 1.14 5.53 2.86
CA LEU A 51 1.38 5.33 4.29
C LEU A 51 2.70 4.64 4.56
N ARG A 52 3.06 3.67 3.74
CA ARG A 52 4.35 2.99 3.84
C ARG A 52 5.50 3.99 3.68
N ILE A 53 5.39 4.89 2.68
CA ILE A 53 6.37 5.94 2.45
C ILE A 53 6.40 6.92 3.64
N LEU A 54 5.24 7.30 4.19
CA LEU A 54 5.16 8.17 5.36
C LEU A 54 5.86 7.54 6.56
N ARG A 55 5.54 6.30 6.91
CA ARG A 55 6.19 5.56 8.01
C ARG A 55 7.68 5.44 7.83
N LYS A 56 8.15 5.06 6.64
CA LYS A 56 9.59 5.01 6.35
C LYS A 56 10.29 6.34 6.59
N ASN A 57 9.66 7.45 6.23
CA ASN A 57 10.23 8.76 6.51
C ASN A 57 10.19 9.10 8.00
N MET A 58 9.12 8.72 8.73
CA MET A 58 9.07 8.88 10.18
C MET A 58 10.21 8.11 10.86
N ASP A 59 10.43 6.85 10.50
CA ASP A 59 11.52 6.02 11.01
C ASP A 59 12.90 6.62 10.71
N LEU A 60 13.13 7.03 9.47
CA LEU A 60 14.38 7.69 9.05
C LEU A 60 14.69 8.97 9.84
N HIS A 61 13.67 9.64 10.33
CA HIS A 61 13.77 10.87 11.08
C HIS A 61 13.54 10.69 12.59
N ASN A 62 13.47 9.45 13.09
CA ASN A 62 13.22 9.10 14.50
C ASN A 62 11.95 9.78 15.06
N ILE A 63 10.88 9.80 14.27
CA ILE A 63 9.58 10.30 14.68
C ILE A 63 8.74 9.11 15.16
N ASP A 64 8.08 9.26 16.30
CA ASP A 64 7.18 8.24 16.85
C ASP A 64 6.00 8.00 15.90
N THR A 65 5.74 6.72 15.59
CA THR A 65 4.64 6.29 14.74
C THR A 65 3.29 6.21 15.46
N SER A 66 3.25 6.45 16.77
CA SER A 66 2.00 6.48 17.57
C SER A 66 0.98 7.52 17.08
N PHE A 67 1.42 8.50 16.31
CA PHE A 67 0.54 9.48 15.64
C PHE A 67 -0.38 8.83 14.59
N MET A 68 -0.01 7.68 14.05
CA MET A 68 -0.72 7.09 12.90
C MET A 68 -2.15 6.65 13.29
N PRO A 69 -3.19 7.28 12.71
CA PRO A 69 -4.57 6.90 12.95
C PRO A 69 -4.95 5.66 12.13
N PRO A 70 -6.18 5.15 12.31
CA PRO A 70 -6.74 4.14 11.42
C PRO A 70 -6.65 4.56 9.95
N CYS A 71 -6.31 3.62 9.10
CA CYS A 71 -6.15 3.83 7.68
C CYS A 71 -7.03 2.88 6.86
N PHE A 72 -7.64 3.41 5.82
CA PHE A 72 -8.54 2.67 4.95
C PHE A 72 -8.12 2.86 3.49
N ASN A 73 -7.95 1.75 2.79
CA ASN A 73 -7.74 1.78 1.34
C ASN A 73 -9.06 2.06 0.63
N LEU A 74 -9.23 3.28 0.15
CA LEU A 74 -10.44 3.75 -0.54
C LEU A 74 -10.75 2.91 -1.80
N GLN A 75 -9.75 2.31 -2.41
CA GLN A 75 -9.93 1.43 -3.57
C GLN A 75 -10.82 0.22 -3.24
N ASN A 76 -10.74 -0.30 -2.01
CA ASN A 76 -11.61 -1.40 -1.58
C ASN A 76 -13.07 -0.94 -1.46
N ILE A 77 -13.30 0.23 -0.87
CA ILE A 77 -14.64 0.83 -0.75
C ILE A 77 -15.22 1.13 -2.14
N PHE A 78 -14.39 1.70 -3.03
CA PHE A 78 -14.81 1.99 -4.40
C PHE A 78 -15.24 0.72 -5.16
N VAL A 79 -14.45 -0.33 -5.08
CA VAL A 79 -14.77 -1.56 -5.79
C VAL A 79 -16.03 -2.22 -5.23
N ASP A 80 -16.19 -2.21 -3.90
CA ASP A 80 -17.40 -2.74 -3.27
C ASP A 80 -18.66 -1.98 -3.71
N GLN A 81 -18.59 -0.64 -3.77
CA GLN A 81 -19.76 0.18 -3.98
C GLN A 81 -20.06 0.50 -5.45
N VAL A 82 -19.07 0.45 -6.34
CA VAL A 82 -19.19 0.95 -7.71
C VAL A 82 -19.03 -0.14 -8.77
N THR A 83 -17.94 -0.91 -8.72
CA THR A 83 -17.64 -1.86 -9.80
C THR A 83 -18.01 -3.30 -9.47
N HIS A 84 -18.11 -3.66 -8.20
CA HIS A 84 -18.47 -5.00 -7.73
C HIS A 84 -17.59 -6.11 -8.32
N ASP A 85 -16.30 -5.82 -8.59
CA ASP A 85 -15.33 -6.76 -9.13
C ASP A 85 -14.08 -6.87 -8.21
N THR A 86 -13.05 -7.59 -8.65
CA THR A 86 -11.81 -7.78 -7.90
C THR A 86 -10.62 -7.02 -8.47
N LYS A 87 -10.85 -6.14 -9.44
CA LYS A 87 -9.77 -5.40 -10.10
C LYS A 87 -9.26 -4.27 -9.23
N GLN A 88 -7.99 -3.96 -9.43
CA GLN A 88 -7.41 -2.73 -8.92
C GLN A 88 -7.43 -1.68 -10.03
N TYR A 89 -7.88 -0.49 -9.69
CA TYR A 89 -8.03 0.62 -10.63
C TYR A 89 -6.99 1.70 -10.32
N ALA A 90 -6.36 2.24 -11.37
CA ALA A 90 -5.68 3.52 -11.21
C ALA A 90 -6.71 4.60 -10.83
N LEU A 91 -6.32 5.59 -10.02
CA LEU A 91 -7.21 6.65 -9.54
C LEU A 91 -7.92 7.38 -10.68
N ALA A 92 -7.20 7.68 -11.78
CA ALA A 92 -7.78 8.31 -12.96
C ALA A 92 -8.89 7.46 -13.61
N ASN A 93 -8.71 6.13 -13.65
CA ASN A 93 -9.73 5.23 -14.19
C ASN A 93 -10.95 5.13 -13.28
N ALA A 94 -10.75 5.14 -11.97
CA ALA A 94 -11.84 5.13 -11.00
C ALA A 94 -12.70 6.41 -11.11
N LEU A 95 -12.07 7.58 -11.23
CA LEU A 95 -12.76 8.85 -11.47
C LEU A 95 -13.54 8.84 -12.78
N ALA A 96 -12.94 8.34 -13.86
CA ALA A 96 -13.64 8.23 -15.16
C ALA A 96 -14.88 7.33 -15.08
N ILE A 97 -14.86 6.26 -14.27
CA ILE A 97 -16.02 5.37 -14.07
C ILE A 97 -17.17 6.10 -13.40
N VAL A 98 -16.89 7.01 -12.46
CA VAL A 98 -17.95 7.84 -11.81
C VAL A 98 -18.26 9.13 -12.57
N GLY A 99 -17.68 9.32 -13.76
CA GLY A 99 -17.96 10.47 -14.63
C GLY A 99 -17.16 11.73 -14.32
N GLU A 100 -16.09 11.61 -13.54
CA GLU A 100 -15.23 12.72 -13.14
C GLU A 100 -13.91 12.75 -13.93
N VAL A 101 -13.29 13.92 -13.97
CA VAL A 101 -12.00 14.15 -14.59
C VAL A 101 -10.95 14.33 -13.47
N PRO A 102 -9.86 13.54 -13.46
CA PRO A 102 -8.82 13.71 -12.47
C PRO A 102 -8.11 15.06 -12.63
N PHE A 103 -7.60 15.60 -11.53
CA PHE A 103 -6.61 16.67 -11.57
C PHE A 103 -5.31 16.17 -12.22
N ASP A 104 -4.41 17.09 -12.60
CA ASP A 104 -3.12 16.72 -13.21
C ASP A 104 -2.37 15.72 -12.31
N SER A 105 -2.15 14.53 -12.84
CA SER A 105 -1.53 13.41 -12.11
C SER A 105 -0.05 13.68 -11.77
N HIS A 106 0.48 12.92 -10.80
CA HIS A 106 1.87 12.97 -10.33
C HIS A 106 2.28 14.26 -9.59
N ASP A 107 1.29 15.04 -9.16
CA ASP A 107 1.41 16.06 -8.14
C ASP A 107 0.65 15.60 -6.90
N ALA A 108 1.33 15.44 -5.75
CA ALA A 108 0.75 14.85 -4.54
C ALA A 108 -0.52 15.57 -4.06
N LEU A 109 -0.58 16.90 -4.22
CA LEU A 109 -1.78 17.67 -3.86
C LEU A 109 -2.94 17.39 -4.83
N ASN A 110 -2.66 17.25 -6.12
CA ASN A 110 -3.68 16.94 -7.11
C ASN A 110 -4.17 15.49 -6.99
N ASP A 111 -3.29 14.56 -6.66
CA ASP A 111 -3.67 13.17 -6.38
C ASP A 111 -4.55 13.10 -5.11
N ALA A 112 -4.21 13.83 -4.06
CA ALA A 112 -5.06 13.95 -2.87
C ALA A 112 -6.42 14.59 -3.18
N ARG A 113 -6.47 15.63 -4.02
CA ARG A 113 -7.73 16.26 -4.47
C ARG A 113 -8.57 15.31 -5.31
N SER A 114 -7.94 14.54 -6.19
CA SER A 114 -8.59 13.51 -7.00
C SER A 114 -9.19 12.41 -6.12
N THR A 115 -8.47 11.99 -5.08
CA THR A 115 -8.96 11.04 -4.07
C THR A 115 -10.15 11.62 -3.30
N ALA A 116 -10.06 12.87 -2.85
CA ALA A 116 -11.15 13.56 -2.16
C ALA A 116 -12.40 13.74 -3.07
N LEU A 117 -12.21 14.04 -4.35
CA LEU A 117 -13.29 14.10 -5.33
C LEU A 117 -13.99 12.74 -5.45
N LEU A 118 -13.22 11.64 -5.54
CA LEU A 118 -13.80 10.31 -5.58
C LEU A 118 -14.60 9.97 -4.32
N CYS A 119 -14.19 10.44 -3.15
CA CYS A 119 -14.91 10.26 -1.90
C CYS A 119 -16.34 10.83 -1.96
N THR A 120 -16.60 11.87 -2.75
CA THR A 120 -17.94 12.45 -2.88
C THR A 120 -18.94 11.54 -3.60
N HIS A 121 -18.46 10.52 -4.29
CA HIS A 121 -19.27 9.52 -5.01
C HIS A 121 -19.47 8.23 -4.21
N LEU A 122 -18.98 8.16 -2.97
CA LEU A 122 -19.02 6.96 -2.14
C LEU A 122 -19.79 7.22 -0.84
N ASP A 123 -20.49 6.21 -0.35
CA ASP A 123 -21.00 6.20 1.01
C ASP A 123 -19.85 5.83 1.97
N LEU A 124 -19.11 6.85 2.42
CA LEU A 124 -17.97 6.67 3.29
C LEU A 124 -18.36 6.09 4.65
N ILE A 125 -19.53 6.48 5.19
CA ILE A 125 -19.97 5.99 6.49
C ILE A 125 -20.17 4.48 6.43
N ARG A 126 -20.88 3.99 5.42
CA ARG A 126 -21.06 2.56 5.19
C ARG A 126 -19.70 1.89 4.91
N GLY A 127 -18.91 2.45 3.99
CA GLY A 127 -17.64 1.87 3.58
C GLY A 127 -16.63 1.72 4.71
N LEU A 128 -16.60 2.63 5.68
CA LEU A 128 -15.73 2.54 6.86
C LEU A 128 -16.26 1.53 7.88
N ASN A 129 -17.58 1.53 8.12
CA ASN A 129 -18.21 0.61 9.08
C ASN A 129 -18.13 -0.85 8.62
N GLU A 130 -18.27 -1.11 7.32
CA GLU A 130 -18.27 -2.44 6.71
C GLU A 130 -16.89 -2.82 6.14
N TYR A 131 -15.86 -2.02 6.37
CA TYR A 131 -14.57 -2.18 5.70
C TYR A 131 -13.96 -3.56 5.85
N LYS A 132 -14.04 -4.15 7.03
CA LYS A 132 -13.51 -5.50 7.31
C LYS A 132 -14.23 -6.54 6.45
N GLU A 133 -15.56 -6.49 6.41
CA GLU A 133 -16.38 -7.40 5.61
C GLU A 133 -16.13 -7.21 4.10
N THR A 134 -16.02 -5.97 3.65
CA THR A 134 -15.66 -5.63 2.27
C THR A 134 -14.33 -6.25 1.84
N VAL A 135 -13.31 -6.17 2.69
CA VAL A 135 -11.98 -6.75 2.44
C VAL A 135 -12.05 -8.28 2.39
N GLU A 136 -12.76 -8.90 3.32
CA GLU A 136 -12.95 -10.37 3.37
C GLU A 136 -13.69 -10.89 2.12
N ASN A 137 -14.69 -10.18 1.64
CA ASN A 137 -15.51 -10.57 0.48
C ASN A 137 -14.78 -10.45 -0.88
N ARG A 138 -13.67 -9.72 -0.97
CA ARG A 138 -12.87 -9.55 -2.19
C ARG A 138 -11.92 -10.71 -2.48
N ASN A 139 -12.37 -11.96 -2.44
CA ASN A 139 -11.52 -13.17 -2.55
C ASN A 139 -10.35 -13.13 -1.54
N GLY A 140 -10.54 -12.48 -0.43
CA GLY A 140 -9.53 -12.31 0.60
C GLY A 140 -8.33 -11.45 0.23
N ILE A 141 -8.23 -10.88 -0.98
CA ILE A 141 -7.08 -10.04 -1.36
C ILE A 141 -7.16 -8.70 -0.64
N VAL A 142 -6.26 -8.52 0.31
CA VAL A 142 -6.11 -7.33 1.13
C VAL A 142 -5.15 -6.34 0.49
N GLU A 143 -4.08 -6.86 -0.11
CA GLU A 143 -3.06 -6.07 -0.78
C GLU A 143 -2.53 -6.80 -2.02
N SER A 144 -2.21 -6.04 -3.07
CA SER A 144 -1.43 -6.51 -4.21
C SER A 144 -0.41 -5.45 -4.57
N TYR A 145 0.86 -5.78 -4.47
CA TYR A 145 1.96 -4.87 -4.74
C TYR A 145 3.01 -5.50 -5.66
N GLU A 146 3.47 -4.79 -6.67
CA GLU A 146 4.56 -5.20 -7.56
C GLU A 146 5.76 -4.28 -7.32
N PHE A 147 6.90 -4.88 -6.90
CA PHE A 147 8.13 -4.15 -6.67
C PHE A 147 8.79 -3.85 -8.01
N GLU A 148 8.95 -2.57 -8.34
CA GLU A 148 9.48 -2.13 -9.64
C GLU A 148 10.98 -2.39 -9.79
N GLU A 149 11.74 -2.24 -8.70
CA GLU A 149 13.19 -2.46 -8.71
C GLU A 149 13.49 -3.95 -8.61
N PRO A 150 14.32 -4.49 -9.52
CA PRO A 150 14.67 -5.89 -9.52
C PRO A 150 15.70 -6.21 -8.44
N TYR A 151 15.53 -7.35 -7.78
CA TYR A 151 16.46 -7.94 -6.82
C TYR A 151 17.47 -8.85 -7.50
N ALA A 152 18.67 -9.01 -6.87
CA ALA A 152 19.70 -9.88 -7.39
C ALA A 152 19.23 -11.34 -7.45
N ASP A 153 18.50 -11.79 -6.43
CA ASP A 153 17.88 -13.12 -6.36
C ASP A 153 16.74 -13.14 -5.33
N ILE A 154 16.13 -14.30 -5.10
CA ILE A 154 15.06 -14.48 -4.12
C ILE A 154 15.55 -14.21 -2.68
N GLY A 155 16.78 -14.56 -2.34
CA GLY A 155 17.36 -14.34 -1.01
C GLY A 155 17.55 -12.85 -0.72
N ASP A 156 18.01 -12.10 -1.70
CA ASP A 156 18.14 -10.65 -1.64
C ASP A 156 16.77 -9.98 -1.42
N ALA A 157 15.77 -10.40 -2.17
CA ALA A 157 14.40 -9.92 -1.98
C ALA A 157 13.81 -10.26 -0.60
N LEU A 158 14.07 -11.46 -0.07
CA LEU A 158 13.61 -11.85 1.27
C LEU A 158 14.36 -11.14 2.40
N SER A 159 15.48 -10.48 2.12
CA SER A 159 16.21 -9.64 3.05
C SER A 159 15.70 -8.19 3.09
N ASP A 160 14.78 -7.83 2.19
CA ASP A 160 14.13 -6.53 2.18
C ASP A 160 12.86 -6.57 3.05
N ASP A 161 12.89 -5.83 4.16
CA ASP A 161 11.79 -5.71 5.11
C ASP A 161 10.46 -5.32 4.43
N TYR A 162 10.53 -4.54 3.34
CA TYR A 162 9.34 -4.14 2.58
C TYR A 162 8.74 -5.26 1.75
N VAL A 163 9.55 -6.22 1.31
CA VAL A 163 9.06 -7.40 0.58
C VAL A 163 8.35 -8.35 1.52
N VAL A 164 8.91 -8.56 2.71
CA VAL A 164 8.43 -9.58 3.66
C VAL A 164 7.39 -9.07 4.65
N SER A 165 7.09 -7.77 4.66
CA SER A 165 6.09 -7.20 5.57
C SER A 165 5.05 -6.38 4.84
N PHE A 166 3.91 -6.16 5.48
CA PHE A 166 2.84 -5.26 5.00
C PHE A 166 2.14 -4.60 6.18
N GLU A 167 1.43 -3.54 5.90
CA GLU A 167 0.62 -2.86 6.90
C GLU A 167 -0.76 -3.50 7.00
N CYS A 168 -1.15 -3.93 8.21
CA CYS A 168 -2.47 -4.47 8.46
C CYS A 168 -3.54 -3.40 8.17
N PRO A 169 -4.47 -3.64 7.24
CA PRO A 169 -5.52 -2.66 6.91
C PRO A 169 -6.55 -2.51 8.03
N HIS A 170 -6.51 -3.38 9.03
CA HIS A 170 -7.46 -3.37 10.15
C HIS A 170 -6.95 -2.53 11.33
N CYS A 171 -5.69 -2.71 11.74
CA CYS A 171 -5.12 -2.03 12.92
C CYS A 171 -3.92 -1.13 12.60
N GLY A 172 -3.43 -1.12 11.37
CA GLY A 172 -2.29 -0.32 10.95
C GLY A 172 -0.92 -0.86 11.40
N GLU A 173 -0.87 -2.00 12.08
CA GLU A 173 0.38 -2.62 12.50
C GLU A 173 1.16 -3.21 11.32
N ILE A 174 2.48 -3.21 11.41
CA ILE A 174 3.32 -3.93 10.44
C ILE A 174 3.30 -5.41 10.76
N VAL A 175 2.81 -6.20 9.83
CA VAL A 175 2.73 -7.66 9.89
C VAL A 175 3.86 -8.25 9.06
N TRP A 176 4.61 -9.17 9.66
CA TRP A 176 5.79 -9.79 9.06
C TRP A 176 5.48 -11.19 8.54
N GLY A 177 5.93 -11.49 7.34
CA GLY A 177 5.96 -12.85 6.81
C GLY A 177 7.17 -13.60 7.33
N GLU A 178 6.90 -14.74 7.96
CA GLU A 178 7.92 -15.63 8.52
C GLU A 178 7.69 -17.06 8.03
N ASN A 179 8.68 -17.93 8.22
CA ASN A 179 8.56 -19.36 7.92
C ASN A 179 8.03 -19.64 6.49
N TRP A 180 8.66 -18.99 5.50
CA TRP A 180 8.28 -19.09 4.10
C TRP A 180 8.33 -20.52 3.58
N ILE A 181 7.19 -21.00 3.05
CA ILE A 181 7.10 -22.29 2.37
C ILE A 181 6.96 -22.09 0.86
N ARG A 182 7.47 -23.05 0.09
CA ARG A 182 7.39 -23.00 -1.38
C ARG A 182 6.12 -23.72 -1.87
N LYS A 183 5.19 -22.97 -2.45
CA LYS A 183 3.98 -23.57 -3.04
C LYS A 183 4.28 -24.22 -4.39
N THR A 184 4.81 -23.47 -5.34
CA THR A 184 5.16 -23.97 -6.69
C THR A 184 6.23 -23.06 -7.30
N GLY A 185 7.21 -23.64 -7.99
CA GLY A 185 8.22 -22.88 -8.73
C GLY A 185 8.86 -21.77 -7.89
N THR A 186 8.54 -20.52 -8.21
CA THR A 186 9.04 -19.29 -7.58
C THR A 186 7.99 -18.61 -6.70
N ASN A 187 6.96 -19.31 -6.26
CA ASN A 187 5.94 -18.76 -5.38
C ASN A 187 6.18 -19.22 -3.93
N LEU A 188 6.35 -18.25 -3.02
CA LEU A 188 6.49 -18.48 -1.59
C LEU A 188 5.27 -18.01 -0.84
N LEU A 189 4.91 -18.73 0.22
CA LEU A 189 3.78 -18.41 1.09
C LEU A 189 4.23 -18.30 2.54
N SER A 190 3.61 -17.40 3.29
CA SER A 190 3.75 -17.28 4.73
C SER A 190 2.38 -17.03 5.37
N LEU A 191 2.13 -17.64 6.53
CA LEU A 191 1.00 -17.28 7.39
C LEU A 191 1.47 -16.31 8.45
N SER A 192 0.67 -15.28 8.70
CA SER A 192 1.00 -14.22 9.67
C SER A 192 -0.27 -13.74 10.37
N GLN A 193 -0.09 -13.10 11.52
CA GLN A 193 -1.19 -12.57 12.33
C GLN A 193 -0.80 -11.21 12.90
N CYS A 194 -1.72 -10.25 12.91
CA CYS A 194 -1.52 -8.98 13.61
C CYS A 194 -1.92 -9.09 15.09
N SER A 195 -1.61 -8.07 15.89
CA SER A 195 -1.90 -8.03 17.33
C SER A 195 -3.40 -8.13 17.64
N ASP A 196 -4.27 -7.63 16.76
CA ASP A 196 -5.71 -7.74 16.89
C ASP A 196 -6.28 -9.14 16.55
N GLY A 197 -5.39 -10.08 16.23
CA GLY A 197 -5.75 -11.46 15.93
C GLY A 197 -6.21 -11.72 14.49
N GLN A 198 -6.18 -10.71 13.61
CA GLN A 198 -6.47 -10.92 12.20
C GLN A 198 -5.35 -11.72 11.53
N GLU A 199 -5.71 -12.81 10.86
CA GLU A 199 -4.77 -13.70 10.18
C GLU A 199 -4.70 -13.43 8.67
N TYR A 200 -3.51 -13.62 8.12
CA TYR A 200 -3.22 -13.34 6.72
C TYR A 200 -2.38 -14.44 6.07
N LEU A 201 -2.60 -14.66 4.78
CA LEU A 201 -1.71 -15.42 3.91
C LEU A 201 -0.96 -14.45 3.01
N ILE A 202 0.36 -14.39 3.14
CA ILE A 202 1.24 -13.60 2.28
C ILE A 202 1.77 -14.52 1.18
N SER A 203 1.64 -14.09 -0.07
CA SER A 203 2.16 -14.78 -1.25
C SER A 203 3.15 -13.88 -1.97
N LEU A 204 4.40 -14.34 -2.09
CA LEU A 204 5.44 -13.70 -2.90
C LEU A 204 5.62 -14.47 -4.20
N LYS A 205 5.35 -13.82 -5.32
CA LYS A 205 5.55 -14.36 -6.67
C LYS A 205 6.78 -13.72 -7.29
N PHE A 206 7.79 -14.54 -7.56
CA PHE A 206 9.04 -14.09 -8.20
C PHE A 206 8.99 -14.38 -9.68
N ARG A 207 9.26 -13.37 -10.51
CA ARG A 207 9.38 -13.51 -11.95
C ARG A 207 10.82 -13.22 -12.37
N PRO A 208 11.55 -14.20 -12.90
CA PRO A 208 12.88 -13.96 -13.46
C PRO A 208 12.84 -12.95 -14.61
N ILE A 209 13.85 -12.11 -14.67
CA ILE A 209 14.11 -11.17 -15.75
C ILE A 209 15.54 -11.34 -16.27
N ALA A 210 15.97 -10.53 -17.26
CA ALA A 210 17.33 -10.56 -17.78
C ALA A 210 18.38 -10.36 -16.67
N GLU A 211 19.60 -10.83 -16.90
CA GLU A 211 20.74 -10.70 -15.97
C GLU A 211 20.62 -11.50 -14.64
N ASN A 212 19.85 -12.59 -14.64
CA ASN A 212 19.58 -13.43 -13.47
C ASN A 212 18.91 -12.70 -12.28
N LYS A 213 18.29 -11.56 -12.52
CA LYS A 213 17.53 -10.82 -11.52
C LYS A 213 16.08 -11.30 -11.45
N VAL A 214 15.40 -10.94 -10.36
CA VAL A 214 13.99 -11.25 -10.14
C VAL A 214 13.22 -9.99 -9.80
N VAL A 215 12.00 -9.89 -10.31
CA VAL A 215 10.99 -8.93 -9.81
C VAL A 215 10.00 -9.67 -8.93
N VAL A 216 9.45 -8.96 -7.94
CA VAL A 216 8.60 -9.54 -6.92
C VAL A 216 7.22 -8.93 -7.00
N LYS A 217 6.20 -9.76 -6.89
CA LYS A 217 4.83 -9.34 -6.61
C LYS A 217 4.37 -9.94 -5.29
N ARG A 218 3.98 -9.08 -4.34
CA ARG A 218 3.33 -9.48 -3.09
C ARG A 218 1.83 -9.45 -3.26
N LEU A 219 1.17 -10.50 -2.79
CA LEU A 219 -0.27 -10.58 -2.59
C LEU A 219 -0.51 -10.95 -1.13
N VAL A 220 -1.35 -10.18 -0.46
CA VAL A 220 -1.79 -10.46 0.91
C VAL A 220 -3.27 -10.80 0.86
N TYR A 221 -3.65 -11.88 1.52
CA TYR A 221 -5.02 -12.33 1.62
C TYR A 221 -5.46 -12.34 3.09
N ALA A 222 -6.68 -11.90 3.37
CA ALA A 222 -7.33 -12.27 4.62
C ALA A 222 -7.48 -13.80 4.64
N LEU A 223 -7.05 -14.44 5.72
CA LEU A 223 -6.98 -15.90 5.76
C LEU A 223 -8.39 -16.49 5.91
N THR A 224 -8.74 -17.34 4.95
CA THR A 224 -9.97 -18.17 4.98
C THR A 224 -9.59 -19.61 5.28
N ASP A 225 -10.58 -20.44 5.67
CA ASP A 225 -10.36 -21.88 5.91
C ASP A 225 -9.86 -22.60 4.64
N GLU A 226 -10.30 -22.16 3.45
CA GLU A 226 -9.84 -22.70 2.17
C GLU A 226 -8.36 -22.38 1.95
N LEU A 227 -7.95 -21.12 2.12
CA LEU A 227 -6.56 -20.69 1.98
C LEU A 227 -5.65 -21.35 3.03
N ARG A 228 -6.15 -21.57 4.24
CA ARG A 228 -5.42 -22.30 5.29
C ARG A 228 -5.20 -23.76 4.89
N THR A 229 -6.22 -24.40 4.33
CA THR A 229 -6.12 -25.78 3.83
C THR A 229 -5.11 -25.87 2.70
N ASP A 230 -5.16 -24.95 1.75
CA ASP A 230 -4.22 -24.86 0.64
C ASP A 230 -2.77 -24.69 1.12
N TYR A 231 -2.56 -23.83 2.14
CA TYR A 231 -1.23 -23.65 2.73
C TYR A 231 -0.70 -24.93 3.40
N GLN A 232 -1.57 -25.67 4.11
CA GLN A 232 -1.18 -26.90 4.80
C GLN A 232 -0.83 -28.06 3.86
N GLN A 233 -1.27 -27.99 2.59
CA GLN A 233 -0.99 -29.00 1.56
C GLN A 233 0.32 -28.70 0.78
N CYS A 234 0.97 -27.60 1.05
CA CYS A 234 2.27 -27.23 0.46
C CYS A 234 3.44 -27.81 1.24
#